data_37b0236127e4ba4590d9204b953b8461
#
_entry.id   37b0236127e4ba4590d9204b953b8461
#
_cell.length_a   1.000
_cell.length_b   1.000
_cell.length_c   1.000
_cell.angle_alpha   90.00
_cell.angle_beta   90.00
_cell.angle_gamma   90.00
#
_symmetry.space_group_name_H-M   'P 1'
#
loop_
_entity.id
_entity.type
_entity.pdbx_description
1 polymer ?
#
loop_
_entity_poly.entity_id
_entity_poly.type
_entity_poly.pdbx_seq_one_letter_code
_entity_poly.pdbx_strand_id
1 'polypeptide(L)'
;MAGGQERILRGRIRTVQATKKITRAMELIAASRIVKAQQRVAAAVPYSDQITEVVKDLAAAGGSIESPLLAGRETVSNVAYVVITADRGLCGGYNAGVQRAAEGEIKEDVQQGRDYSVIAIGRKAESYFRFRGYKIKTKFSGFSDAPSYANAKEIGQHVIDLFVNGEVDRVELVYTRFISAGRQEVVQRPLVPLERETVAGGDGRPTGTGGDAAVAKADFEYEPDTTTILDALLPKYIEARIYAALLNAAASEHAFRQRAMKSATDNAEELIKNLSRIMNRARQDSITTEIMEIVSGAEALAGGNKGLVIDFEKLHDGSPDIPAILSAVRQ
;
A
#
# COMPACT_ATOMS: atom_id res chain seq x y z
N MET A 1 12.79 24.29 37.19
CA MET A 1 12.13 23.14 36.51
C MET A 1 11.60 23.46 35.11
N ALA A 2 11.25 24.69 34.80
CA ALA A 2 10.69 25.09 33.48
C ALA A 2 11.68 24.95 32.30
N GLY A 3 12.97 25.22 32.46
CA GLY A 3 13.98 25.06 31.40
C GLY A 3 14.16 23.62 30.91
N GLY A 4 13.84 22.61 31.75
CA GLY A 4 13.85 21.20 31.37
C GLY A 4 12.73 20.86 30.38
N GLN A 5 11.55 21.44 30.53
CA GLN A 5 10.39 21.19 29.66
C GLN A 5 10.60 21.83 28.29
N GLU A 6 11.14 23.00 28.18
CA GLU A 6 11.50 23.65 26.91
C GLU A 6 12.50 22.79 26.13
N ARG A 7 13.53 22.29 26.79
CA ARG A 7 14.56 21.42 26.16
C ARG A 7 13.95 20.14 25.58
N ILE A 8 13.02 19.51 26.31
CA ILE A 8 12.32 18.31 25.85
C ILE A 8 11.46 18.61 24.60
N LEU A 9 10.70 19.73 24.65
CA LEU A 9 9.85 20.15 23.52
C LEU A 9 10.68 20.48 22.28
N ARG A 10 11.79 21.16 22.44
CA ARG A 10 12.74 21.47 21.36
C ARG A 10 13.32 20.18 20.74
N GLY A 11 13.64 19.18 21.56
CA GLY A 11 14.08 17.88 21.11
C GLY A 11 13.00 17.18 20.28
N ARG A 12 11.75 17.17 20.74
CA ARG A 12 10.60 16.60 20.01
C ARG A 12 10.36 17.30 18.67
N ILE A 13 10.40 18.64 18.65
CA ILE A 13 10.24 19.41 17.40
C ILE A 13 11.31 18.99 16.38
N ARG A 14 12.58 18.85 16.77
CA ARG A 14 13.66 18.42 15.87
C ARG A 14 13.40 17.01 15.31
N THR A 15 12.95 16.09 16.14
CA THR A 15 12.63 14.71 15.71
C THR A 15 11.49 14.71 14.69
N VAL A 16 10.40 15.46 14.94
CA VAL A 16 9.27 15.55 14.02
C VAL A 16 9.68 16.24 12.72
N GLN A 17 10.52 17.28 12.77
CA GLN A 17 11.09 17.91 11.57
C GLN A 17 11.91 16.94 10.73
N ALA A 18 12.71 16.07 11.35
CA ALA A 18 13.46 15.04 10.65
C ALA A 18 12.50 14.02 9.99
N THR A 19 11.48 13.56 10.72
CA THR A 19 10.44 12.67 10.18
C THR A 19 9.71 13.31 9.01
N LYS A 20 9.31 14.60 9.09
CA LYS A 20 8.69 15.33 7.98
C LYS A 20 9.56 15.33 6.72
N LYS A 21 10.88 15.52 6.86
CA LYS A 21 11.80 15.45 5.71
C LYS A 21 11.81 14.06 5.05
N ILE A 22 11.80 13.00 5.86
CA ILE A 22 11.79 11.61 5.37
C ILE A 22 10.47 11.30 4.67
N THR A 23 9.32 11.63 5.27
CA THR A 23 8.00 11.37 4.69
C THR A 23 7.82 12.14 3.38
N ARG A 24 8.28 13.39 3.32
CA ARG A 24 8.26 14.18 2.08
C ARG A 24 9.13 13.58 0.98
N ALA A 25 10.32 13.10 1.30
CA ALA A 25 11.17 12.41 0.33
C ALA A 25 10.51 11.12 -0.18
N MET A 26 9.91 10.32 0.73
CA MET A 26 9.20 9.09 0.35
C MET A 26 7.96 9.37 -0.51
N GLU A 27 7.24 10.45 -0.26
CA GLU A 27 6.11 10.91 -1.09
C GLU A 27 6.57 11.18 -2.53
N LEU A 28 7.67 11.93 -2.70
CA LEU A 28 8.21 12.27 -4.03
C LEU A 28 8.73 11.03 -4.77
N ILE A 29 9.41 10.11 -4.07
CA ILE A 29 9.87 8.85 -4.65
C ILE A 29 8.66 8.02 -5.10
N ALA A 30 7.61 7.90 -4.28
CA ALA A 30 6.41 7.17 -4.64
C ALA A 30 5.71 7.80 -5.85
N ALA A 31 5.60 9.13 -5.92
CA ALA A 31 5.04 9.84 -7.06
C ALA A 31 5.77 9.53 -8.38
N SER A 32 7.11 9.54 -8.36
CA SER A 32 7.91 9.16 -9.53
C SER A 32 7.72 7.70 -9.95
N ARG A 33 7.61 6.80 -8.96
CA ARG A 33 7.41 5.36 -9.22
C ARG A 33 6.02 5.03 -9.75
N ILE A 34 4.97 5.77 -9.36
CA ILE A 34 3.62 5.61 -9.91
C ILE A 34 3.64 5.79 -11.43
N VAL A 35 4.27 6.84 -11.94
CA VAL A 35 4.33 7.12 -13.38
C VAL A 35 4.99 5.96 -14.14
N LYS A 36 6.11 5.45 -13.63
CA LYS A 36 6.80 4.30 -14.24
C LYS A 36 5.96 3.01 -14.17
N ALA A 37 5.25 2.80 -13.06
CA ALA A 37 4.38 1.63 -12.89
C ALA A 37 3.17 1.71 -13.85
N GLN A 38 2.55 2.88 -14.01
CA GLN A 38 1.47 3.09 -14.99
C GLN A 38 1.93 2.82 -16.43
N GLN A 39 3.12 3.28 -16.80
CA GLN A 39 3.69 3.00 -18.13
C GLN A 39 3.86 1.50 -18.36
N ARG A 40 4.33 0.75 -17.35
CA ARG A 40 4.46 -0.71 -17.43
C ARG A 40 3.11 -1.41 -17.55
N VAL A 41 2.12 -0.97 -16.75
CA VAL A 41 0.73 -1.48 -16.86
C VAL A 41 0.22 -1.26 -18.28
N ALA A 42 0.33 -0.03 -18.80
CA ALA A 42 -0.13 0.32 -20.15
C ALA A 42 0.59 -0.50 -21.25
N ALA A 43 1.89 -0.73 -21.10
CA ALA A 43 2.68 -1.53 -22.05
C ALA A 43 2.31 -3.02 -22.04
N ALA A 44 1.83 -3.56 -20.90
CA ALA A 44 1.45 -4.96 -20.79
C ALA A 44 0.02 -5.24 -21.31
N VAL A 45 -0.83 -4.22 -21.38
CA VAL A 45 -2.24 -4.34 -21.81
C VAL A 45 -2.40 -4.97 -23.19
N PRO A 46 -1.71 -4.52 -24.27
CA PRO A 46 -1.92 -5.07 -25.59
C PRO A 46 -1.65 -6.57 -25.67
N TYR A 47 -0.59 -7.04 -25.00
CA TYR A 47 -0.28 -8.46 -24.95
C TYR A 47 -1.34 -9.26 -24.19
N SER A 48 -1.78 -8.75 -23.04
CA SER A 48 -2.83 -9.41 -22.23
C SER A 48 -4.16 -9.48 -22.96
N ASP A 49 -4.53 -8.44 -23.71
CA ASP A 49 -5.78 -8.40 -24.47
C ASP A 49 -5.70 -9.36 -25.68
N GLN A 50 -4.61 -9.34 -26.44
CA GLN A 50 -4.41 -10.21 -27.59
C GLN A 50 -4.35 -11.71 -27.21
N ILE A 51 -3.59 -12.06 -26.19
CA ILE A 51 -3.54 -13.47 -25.75
C ILE A 51 -4.91 -13.95 -25.25
N THR A 52 -5.69 -13.07 -24.62
CA THR A 52 -7.05 -13.38 -24.17
C THR A 52 -7.98 -13.61 -25.36
N GLU A 53 -7.88 -12.78 -26.41
CA GLU A 53 -8.67 -12.93 -27.64
C GLU A 53 -8.33 -14.22 -28.37
N VAL A 54 -7.05 -14.52 -28.55
CA VAL A 54 -6.61 -15.77 -29.20
C VAL A 54 -7.08 -17.02 -28.43
N VAL A 55 -6.98 -17.00 -27.09
CA VAL A 55 -7.47 -18.13 -26.27
C VAL A 55 -8.99 -18.29 -26.39
N LYS A 56 -9.76 -17.19 -26.50
CA LYS A 56 -11.21 -17.20 -26.74
C LYS A 56 -11.56 -17.83 -28.09
N ASP A 57 -10.87 -17.38 -29.14
CA ASP A 57 -11.14 -17.86 -30.50
C ASP A 57 -10.81 -19.35 -30.64
N LEU A 58 -9.67 -19.79 -30.07
CA LEU A 58 -9.29 -21.20 -30.02
C LEU A 58 -10.28 -22.05 -29.20
N ALA A 59 -10.74 -21.54 -28.06
CA ALA A 59 -11.72 -22.22 -27.23
C ALA A 59 -13.09 -22.31 -27.90
N ALA A 60 -13.43 -21.37 -28.79
CA ALA A 60 -14.65 -21.38 -29.58
C ALA A 60 -14.57 -22.27 -30.83
N ALA A 61 -13.39 -22.38 -31.46
CA ALA A 61 -13.15 -23.15 -32.67
C ALA A 61 -12.92 -24.67 -32.40
N GLY A 62 -12.36 -24.98 -31.21
CA GLY A 62 -12.07 -26.36 -30.80
C GLY A 62 -13.26 -27.03 -30.12
N GLY A 63 -13.65 -28.24 -30.55
CA GLY A 63 -14.62 -29.09 -29.85
C GLY A 63 -14.25 -29.39 -28.38
N SER A 64 -14.43 -30.58 -27.87
CA SER A 64 -14.07 -30.93 -26.49
C SER A 64 -12.54 -30.85 -26.30
N ILE A 65 -12.05 -29.71 -25.75
CA ILE A 65 -10.63 -29.55 -25.44
C ILE A 65 -10.42 -30.12 -24.04
N GLU A 66 -9.70 -31.24 -23.96
CA GLU A 66 -9.36 -31.94 -22.72
C GLU A 66 -8.08 -31.39 -22.07
N SER A 67 -7.93 -30.07 -21.97
CA SER A 67 -6.81 -29.53 -21.21
C SER A 67 -7.13 -29.51 -19.71
N PRO A 68 -6.25 -30.05 -18.82
CA PRO A 68 -6.47 -30.01 -17.39
C PRO A 68 -6.70 -28.59 -16.85
N LEU A 69 -6.13 -27.57 -17.50
CA LEU A 69 -6.23 -26.16 -17.09
C LEU A 69 -7.58 -25.52 -17.42
N LEU A 70 -8.35 -26.11 -18.34
CA LEU A 70 -9.70 -25.67 -18.73
C LEU A 70 -10.80 -26.52 -18.10
N ALA A 71 -10.48 -27.75 -17.73
CA ALA A 71 -11.41 -28.65 -17.10
C ALA A 71 -11.55 -28.29 -15.62
N GLY A 72 -12.70 -27.74 -15.25
CA GLY A 72 -13.08 -27.63 -13.84
C GLY A 72 -13.21 -29.01 -13.21
N ARG A 73 -12.89 -29.12 -11.93
CA ARG A 73 -13.15 -30.36 -11.19
C ARG A 73 -14.59 -30.38 -10.71
N GLU A 74 -15.23 -31.54 -10.75
CA GLU A 74 -16.62 -31.71 -10.30
C GLU A 74 -16.80 -31.32 -8.83
N THR A 75 -15.77 -31.59 -7.99
CA THR A 75 -15.75 -31.22 -6.57
C THR A 75 -14.51 -30.40 -6.26
N VAL A 76 -14.71 -29.20 -5.69
CA VAL A 76 -13.64 -28.34 -5.22
C VAL A 76 -13.44 -28.62 -3.73
N SER A 77 -12.38 -29.33 -3.40
CA SER A 77 -12.02 -29.66 -2.02
C SER A 77 -10.89 -28.78 -1.47
N ASN A 78 -9.98 -28.34 -2.34
CA ASN A 78 -8.79 -27.59 -1.99
C ASN A 78 -8.66 -26.29 -2.81
N VAL A 79 -8.61 -25.13 -2.16
CA VAL A 79 -8.48 -23.84 -2.83
C VAL A 79 -7.13 -23.20 -2.48
N ALA A 80 -6.37 -22.77 -3.49
CA ALA A 80 -5.16 -21.98 -3.28
C ALA A 80 -5.45 -20.49 -3.49
N TYR A 81 -4.98 -19.67 -2.56
CA TYR A 81 -5.09 -18.22 -2.63
C TYR A 81 -3.72 -17.59 -2.92
N VAL A 82 -3.55 -17.02 -4.11
CA VAL A 82 -2.38 -16.22 -4.47
C VAL A 82 -2.62 -14.79 -4.01
N VAL A 83 -2.00 -14.39 -2.91
CA VAL A 83 -2.24 -13.11 -2.25
C VAL A 83 -1.09 -12.16 -2.48
N ILE A 84 -1.32 -11.09 -3.25
CA ILE A 84 -0.30 -10.12 -3.64
C ILE A 84 -0.30 -8.91 -2.70
N THR A 85 0.77 -8.76 -1.93
CA THR A 85 1.01 -7.61 -1.03
C THR A 85 2.38 -7.00 -1.25
N ALA A 86 2.70 -5.94 -0.49
CA ALA A 86 4.00 -5.29 -0.55
C ALA A 86 5.09 -6.03 0.26
N ASP A 87 6.33 -5.86 -0.17
CA ASP A 87 7.50 -6.24 0.64
C ASP A 87 7.75 -5.23 1.77
N ARG A 88 7.38 -3.97 1.58
CA ARG A 88 7.63 -2.87 2.50
C ARG A 88 6.30 -2.29 3.03
N GLY A 89 6.38 -1.72 4.24
CA GLY A 89 5.25 -0.99 4.82
C GLY A 89 5.14 0.45 4.34
N LEU A 90 4.48 1.27 5.16
CA LEU A 90 4.25 2.71 4.94
C LEU A 90 3.43 3.02 3.68
N CYS A 91 2.55 2.08 3.29
CA CYS A 91 1.63 2.20 2.17
C CYS A 91 0.15 2.24 2.64
N GLY A 92 -0.10 2.86 3.80
CA GLY A 92 -1.46 3.01 4.34
C GLY A 92 -2.20 1.67 4.47
N GLY A 93 -3.45 1.65 4.02
CA GLY A 93 -4.33 0.48 4.11
C GLY A 93 -4.13 -0.59 3.01
N TYR A 94 -3.17 -0.43 2.09
CA TYR A 94 -2.97 -1.32 0.95
C TYR A 94 -2.87 -2.79 1.35
N ASN A 95 -1.89 -3.15 2.21
CA ASN A 95 -1.70 -4.53 2.63
C ASN A 95 -2.90 -5.08 3.41
N ALA A 96 -3.43 -4.29 4.34
CA ALA A 96 -4.55 -4.70 5.17
C ALA A 96 -5.84 -4.92 4.37
N GLY A 97 -6.04 -4.20 3.27
CA GLY A 97 -7.16 -4.40 2.36
C GLY A 97 -7.13 -5.79 1.73
N VAL A 98 -6.00 -6.14 1.08
CA VAL A 98 -5.81 -7.43 0.41
C VAL A 98 -5.85 -8.60 1.41
N GLN A 99 -5.17 -8.46 2.55
CA GLN A 99 -5.12 -9.49 3.59
C GLN A 99 -6.50 -9.81 4.15
N ARG A 100 -7.33 -8.79 4.43
CA ARG A 100 -8.70 -8.99 4.92
C ARG A 100 -9.61 -9.61 3.88
N ALA A 101 -9.48 -9.20 2.62
CA ALA A 101 -10.25 -9.81 1.54
C ALA A 101 -9.93 -11.30 1.41
N ALA A 102 -8.65 -11.67 1.32
CA ALA A 102 -8.23 -13.06 1.26
C ALA A 102 -8.66 -13.87 2.51
N GLU A 103 -8.56 -13.26 3.71
CA GLU A 103 -9.01 -13.91 4.94
C GLU A 103 -10.53 -14.15 4.95
N GLY A 104 -11.32 -13.22 4.39
CA GLY A 104 -12.76 -13.38 4.24
C GLY A 104 -13.12 -14.61 3.42
N GLU A 105 -12.55 -14.72 2.22
CA GLU A 105 -12.78 -15.84 1.31
C GLU A 105 -12.29 -17.19 1.87
N ILE A 106 -11.12 -17.21 2.48
CA ILE A 106 -10.62 -18.42 3.14
C ILE A 106 -11.61 -18.90 4.22
N LYS A 107 -12.20 -17.98 4.99
CA LYS A 107 -13.17 -18.33 6.02
C LYS A 107 -14.47 -18.88 5.42
N GLU A 108 -14.92 -18.32 4.31
CA GLU A 108 -16.10 -18.80 3.60
C GLU A 108 -15.88 -20.20 3.05
N ASP A 109 -14.72 -20.47 2.43
CA ASP A 109 -14.39 -21.80 1.93
C ASP A 109 -14.28 -22.84 3.06
N VAL A 110 -13.66 -22.48 4.19
CA VAL A 110 -13.58 -23.36 5.37
C VAL A 110 -14.97 -23.65 5.96
N GLN A 111 -15.88 -22.67 5.98
CA GLN A 111 -17.27 -22.90 6.41
C GLN A 111 -18.03 -23.83 5.48
N GLN A 112 -17.67 -23.85 4.19
CA GLN A 112 -18.22 -24.77 3.19
C GLN A 112 -17.53 -26.15 3.19
N GLY A 113 -16.62 -26.40 4.14
CA GLY A 113 -15.90 -27.67 4.28
C GLY A 113 -14.74 -27.86 3.33
N ARG A 114 -14.26 -26.78 2.66
CA ARG A 114 -13.08 -26.81 1.79
C ARG A 114 -11.82 -26.56 2.57
N ASP A 115 -10.73 -27.23 2.20
CA ASP A 115 -9.40 -26.89 2.69
C ASP A 115 -8.78 -25.77 1.85
N TYR A 116 -7.77 -25.10 2.38
CA TYR A 116 -7.15 -23.97 1.72
C TYR A 116 -5.63 -24.00 1.84
N SER A 117 -4.96 -23.32 0.93
CA SER A 117 -3.54 -23.00 1.02
C SER A 117 -3.27 -21.57 0.55
N VAL A 118 -2.27 -20.91 1.15
CA VAL A 118 -1.90 -19.53 0.78
C VAL A 118 -0.56 -19.54 0.06
N ILE A 119 -0.53 -18.92 -1.12
CA ILE A 119 0.69 -18.58 -1.85
C ILE A 119 0.93 -17.09 -1.59
N ALA A 120 1.87 -16.79 -0.70
CA ALA A 120 2.10 -15.42 -0.24
C ALA A 120 3.09 -14.69 -1.15
N ILE A 121 2.66 -13.61 -1.79
CA ILE A 121 3.52 -12.72 -2.57
C ILE A 121 3.73 -11.42 -1.77
N GLY A 122 5.00 -11.10 -1.48
CA GLY A 122 5.40 -10.00 -0.63
C GLY A 122 5.51 -10.36 0.85
N ARG A 123 6.51 -9.79 1.51
CA ARG A 123 6.81 -10.07 2.93
C ARG A 123 5.65 -9.74 3.88
N LYS A 124 4.75 -8.84 3.48
CA LYS A 124 3.62 -8.45 4.32
C LYS A 124 2.51 -9.50 4.34
N ALA A 125 2.27 -10.23 3.23
CA ALA A 125 1.39 -11.39 3.22
C ALA A 125 1.99 -12.51 4.08
N GLU A 126 3.25 -12.87 3.84
CA GLU A 126 3.94 -13.91 4.61
C GLU A 126 3.85 -13.66 6.12
N SER A 127 4.21 -12.43 6.56
CA SER A 127 4.20 -12.10 7.99
C SER A 127 2.80 -12.15 8.60
N TYR A 128 1.79 -11.68 7.88
CA TYR A 128 0.40 -11.63 8.35
C TYR A 128 -0.18 -13.03 8.50
N PHE A 129 -0.14 -13.83 7.43
CA PHE A 129 -0.73 -15.17 7.43
C PHE A 129 -0.01 -16.12 8.37
N ARG A 130 1.32 -16.00 8.51
CA ARG A 130 2.10 -16.74 9.50
C ARG A 130 1.68 -16.39 10.94
N PHE A 131 1.56 -15.09 11.24
CA PHE A 131 1.15 -14.63 12.56
C PHE A 131 -0.27 -15.10 12.93
N ARG A 132 -1.15 -15.15 11.95
CA ARG A 132 -2.54 -15.60 12.10
C ARG A 132 -2.71 -17.12 12.09
N GLY A 133 -1.64 -17.88 11.85
CA GLY A 133 -1.66 -19.34 11.86
C GLY A 133 -2.24 -19.99 10.59
N TYR A 134 -2.32 -19.25 9.47
CA TYR A 134 -2.80 -19.79 8.20
C TYR A 134 -1.76 -20.68 7.52
N LYS A 135 -2.21 -21.69 6.74
CA LYS A 135 -1.37 -22.62 5.99
C LYS A 135 -0.72 -21.90 4.80
N ILE A 136 0.56 -21.52 4.90
CA ILE A 136 1.33 -20.96 3.80
C ILE A 136 2.01 -22.10 3.05
N LYS A 137 1.64 -22.33 1.79
CA LYS A 137 2.24 -23.34 0.91
C LYS A 137 3.58 -22.88 0.37
N THR A 138 3.61 -21.68 -0.20
CA THR A 138 4.80 -21.09 -0.83
C THR A 138 4.82 -19.57 -0.65
N LYS A 139 6.00 -18.99 -0.71
CA LYS A 139 6.20 -17.54 -0.58
C LYS A 139 7.17 -17.00 -1.63
N PHE A 140 6.85 -15.83 -2.16
CA PHE A 140 7.67 -15.07 -3.09
C PHE A 140 7.83 -13.64 -2.56
N SER A 141 9.03 -13.07 -2.63
CA SER A 141 9.28 -11.73 -2.10
C SER A 141 10.49 -11.06 -2.74
N GLY A 142 10.62 -9.74 -2.55
CA GLY A 142 11.78 -8.98 -3.00
C GLY A 142 11.59 -8.21 -4.31
N PHE A 143 10.43 -8.35 -4.95
CA PHE A 143 10.12 -7.73 -6.25
C PHE A 143 8.79 -6.97 -6.29
N SER A 144 8.08 -6.82 -5.17
CA SER A 144 6.72 -6.24 -5.15
C SER A 144 6.64 -4.83 -5.76
N ASP A 145 7.69 -4.01 -5.60
CA ASP A 145 7.73 -2.63 -6.09
C ASP A 145 8.14 -2.49 -7.58
N ALA A 146 8.72 -3.55 -8.17
CA ALA A 146 9.14 -3.56 -9.57
C ALA A 146 9.15 -4.99 -10.13
N PRO A 147 7.99 -5.66 -10.26
CA PRO A 147 7.93 -7.02 -10.75
C PRO A 147 8.38 -7.14 -12.21
N SER A 148 9.02 -8.27 -12.52
CA SER A 148 9.40 -8.67 -13.86
C SER A 148 8.53 -9.81 -14.37
N TYR A 149 8.52 -10.05 -15.69
CA TYR A 149 7.84 -11.20 -16.27
C TYR A 149 8.40 -12.54 -15.74
N ALA A 150 9.72 -12.60 -15.48
CA ALA A 150 10.36 -13.78 -14.90
C ALA A 150 9.76 -14.15 -13.53
N ASN A 151 9.43 -13.16 -12.70
CA ASN A 151 8.75 -13.42 -11.43
C ASN A 151 7.34 -13.98 -11.64
N ALA A 152 6.60 -13.47 -12.61
CA ALA A 152 5.27 -13.98 -12.95
C ALA A 152 5.34 -15.41 -13.48
N LYS A 153 6.34 -15.71 -14.31
CA LYS A 153 6.59 -17.04 -14.85
C LYS A 153 6.89 -18.06 -13.75
N GLU A 154 7.76 -17.72 -12.79
CA GLU A 154 8.09 -18.58 -11.65
C GLU A 154 6.85 -18.90 -10.80
N ILE A 155 6.04 -17.88 -10.52
CA ILE A 155 4.79 -18.05 -9.76
C ILE A 155 3.79 -18.86 -10.57
N GLY A 156 3.63 -18.57 -11.88
CA GLY A 156 2.72 -19.26 -12.80
C GLY A 156 3.04 -20.74 -12.91
N GLN A 157 4.31 -21.07 -13.09
CA GLN A 157 4.76 -22.47 -13.17
C GLN A 157 4.40 -23.22 -11.87
N HIS A 158 4.70 -22.62 -10.71
CA HIS A 158 4.36 -23.22 -9.43
C HIS A 158 2.85 -23.44 -9.24
N VAL A 159 2.02 -22.48 -9.66
CA VAL A 159 0.56 -22.59 -9.60
C VAL A 159 0.06 -23.70 -10.52
N ILE A 160 0.60 -23.78 -11.73
CA ILE A 160 0.25 -24.83 -12.72
C ILE A 160 0.62 -26.21 -12.19
N ASP A 161 1.84 -26.35 -11.62
CA ASP A 161 2.31 -27.61 -11.05
C ASP A 161 1.39 -28.10 -9.91
N LEU A 162 0.99 -27.22 -9.01
CA LEU A 162 0.05 -27.55 -7.93
C LEU A 162 -1.31 -28.02 -8.44
N PHE A 163 -1.80 -27.36 -9.48
CA PHE A 163 -3.10 -27.68 -10.05
C PHE A 163 -3.07 -28.99 -10.85
N VAL A 164 -2.07 -29.18 -11.71
CA VAL A 164 -1.91 -30.39 -12.54
C VAL A 164 -1.66 -31.62 -11.67
N ASN A 165 -0.85 -31.50 -10.63
CA ASN A 165 -0.58 -32.59 -9.68
C ASN A 165 -1.77 -32.92 -8.76
N GLY A 166 -2.85 -32.15 -8.83
CA GLY A 166 -4.03 -32.42 -8.01
C GLY A 166 -3.91 -32.00 -6.54
N GLU A 167 -2.93 -31.16 -6.21
CA GLU A 167 -2.76 -30.63 -4.86
C GLU A 167 -3.77 -29.53 -4.55
N VAL A 168 -4.29 -28.86 -5.59
CA VAL A 168 -5.33 -27.83 -5.49
C VAL A 168 -6.33 -27.98 -6.62
N ASP A 169 -7.61 -27.69 -6.35
CA ASP A 169 -8.71 -27.82 -7.29
C ASP A 169 -9.11 -26.49 -7.92
N ARG A 170 -8.78 -25.38 -7.24
CA ARG A 170 -9.04 -24.01 -7.68
C ARG A 170 -7.96 -23.08 -7.16
N VAL A 171 -7.61 -22.09 -7.96
CA VAL A 171 -6.65 -21.03 -7.57
C VAL A 171 -7.28 -19.66 -7.75
N GLU A 172 -7.32 -18.91 -6.67
CA GLU A 172 -7.85 -17.55 -6.62
C GLU A 172 -6.71 -16.54 -6.50
N LEU A 173 -6.80 -15.45 -7.25
CA LEU A 173 -5.84 -14.37 -7.25
C LEU A 173 -6.43 -13.15 -6.52
N VAL A 174 -5.83 -12.77 -5.38
CA VAL A 174 -6.28 -11.63 -4.56
C VAL A 174 -5.25 -10.53 -4.60
N TYR A 175 -5.62 -9.37 -5.18
CA TYR A 175 -4.70 -8.25 -5.35
C TYR A 175 -5.45 -6.90 -5.41
N THR A 176 -4.71 -5.80 -5.44
CA THR A 176 -5.29 -4.47 -5.65
C THR A 176 -5.14 -4.04 -7.09
N ARG A 177 -6.28 -3.88 -7.77
CA ARG A 177 -6.37 -3.35 -9.13
C ARG A 177 -6.15 -1.84 -9.11
N PHE A 178 -5.32 -1.35 -10.01
CA PHE A 178 -5.09 0.07 -10.22
C PHE A 178 -6.06 0.61 -11.27
N ILE A 179 -6.90 1.57 -10.87
CA ILE A 179 -7.85 2.25 -11.78
C ILE A 179 -7.30 3.63 -12.13
N SER A 180 -6.88 4.38 -11.10
CA SER A 180 -6.26 5.70 -11.23
C SER A 180 -5.41 6.00 -10.00
N ALA A 181 -4.65 7.10 -10.00
CA ALA A 181 -3.89 7.53 -8.82
C ALA A 181 -4.78 7.78 -7.59
N GLY A 182 -6.04 8.16 -7.78
CA GLY A 182 -7.03 8.39 -6.72
C GLY A 182 -7.84 7.14 -6.34
N ARG A 183 -8.03 6.19 -7.26
CA ARG A 183 -8.93 5.05 -7.07
C ARG A 183 -8.22 3.72 -7.33
N GLN A 184 -8.22 2.86 -6.34
CA GLN A 184 -7.75 1.48 -6.41
C GLN A 184 -8.81 0.60 -5.74
N GLU A 185 -8.88 -0.65 -6.18
CA GLU A 185 -9.88 -1.61 -5.72
C GLU A 185 -9.21 -2.96 -5.42
N VAL A 186 -9.55 -3.54 -4.28
CA VAL A 186 -9.16 -4.92 -3.99
C VAL A 186 -10.08 -5.83 -4.79
N VAL A 187 -9.48 -6.71 -5.58
CA VAL A 187 -10.21 -7.65 -6.43
C VAL A 187 -9.75 -9.06 -6.15
N GLN A 188 -10.69 -9.98 -6.28
CA GLN A 188 -10.48 -11.40 -6.29
C GLN A 188 -10.91 -11.93 -7.65
N ARG A 189 -10.11 -12.84 -8.19
CA ARG A 189 -10.37 -13.41 -9.51
C ARG A 189 -9.93 -14.86 -9.58
N PRO A 190 -10.75 -15.74 -10.16
CA PRO A 190 -10.31 -17.09 -10.45
C PRO A 190 -9.14 -17.06 -11.45
N LEU A 191 -8.10 -17.83 -11.13
CA LEU A 191 -6.92 -17.96 -11.97
C LEU A 191 -6.90 -19.31 -12.71
N VAL A 192 -7.20 -20.39 -12.00
CA VAL A 192 -7.30 -21.75 -12.52
C VAL A 192 -8.43 -22.46 -11.77
N PRO A 193 -9.32 -23.24 -12.42
CA PRO A 193 -9.38 -23.49 -13.85
C PRO A 193 -9.80 -22.26 -14.65
N LEU A 194 -9.43 -22.24 -15.91
CA LEU A 194 -9.81 -21.17 -16.84
C LEU A 194 -11.22 -21.46 -17.37
N GLU A 195 -12.25 -21.06 -16.61
CA GLU A 195 -13.63 -21.21 -17.03
C GLU A 195 -13.88 -20.49 -18.35
N ARG A 196 -14.59 -21.14 -19.27
CA ARG A 196 -14.95 -20.57 -20.58
C ARG A 196 -15.64 -19.21 -20.45
N GLU A 197 -16.47 -19.05 -19.42
CA GLU A 197 -17.15 -17.78 -19.12
C GLU A 197 -16.18 -16.68 -18.66
N THR A 198 -15.18 -17.04 -17.86
CA THR A 198 -14.13 -16.09 -17.39
C THR A 198 -13.22 -15.66 -18.53
N VAL A 199 -12.90 -16.58 -19.43
CA VAL A 199 -12.18 -16.28 -20.67
C VAL A 199 -13.06 -15.42 -21.58
N ALA A 200 -14.36 -15.66 -21.68
CA ALA A 200 -15.30 -14.88 -22.48
C ALA A 200 -15.57 -13.47 -21.90
N GLY A 201 -15.59 -13.32 -20.57
CA GLY A 201 -15.93 -12.07 -19.88
C GLY A 201 -14.82 -11.00 -19.83
N GLY A 202 -13.57 -11.33 -20.18
CA GLY A 202 -12.42 -10.44 -20.06
C GLY A 202 -12.15 -9.99 -18.62
N ASP A 203 -11.13 -9.17 -18.42
CA ASP A 203 -10.70 -8.65 -17.08
C ASP A 203 -11.68 -7.66 -16.40
N GLY A 204 -12.98 -7.65 -16.75
CA GLY A 204 -13.94 -6.69 -16.21
C GLY A 204 -13.53 -5.23 -16.45
N ARG A 205 -12.65 -5.01 -17.41
CA ARG A 205 -12.37 -3.69 -17.94
C ARG A 205 -13.56 -3.34 -18.86
N PRO A 206 -14.15 -2.15 -18.74
CA PRO A 206 -14.95 -1.66 -19.84
C PRO A 206 -13.98 -1.58 -21.02
N THR A 207 -14.19 -2.45 -22.02
CA THR A 207 -13.49 -2.34 -23.29
C THR A 207 -13.81 -0.95 -23.81
N GLY A 208 -12.80 -0.06 -23.73
CA GLY A 208 -12.93 1.30 -24.19
C GLY A 208 -13.34 1.24 -25.66
N THR A 209 -14.51 1.80 -25.94
CA THR A 209 -14.94 2.32 -27.24
C THR A 209 -14.08 1.89 -28.45
N GLY A 210 -14.19 0.66 -28.84
CA GLY A 210 -13.76 0.14 -30.11
C GLY A 210 -15.05 -0.38 -30.74
N GLY A 211 -15.52 0.31 -31.78
CA GLY A 211 -16.82 0.14 -32.37
C GLY A 211 -17.24 -1.32 -32.62
N ASP A 212 -18.55 -1.53 -32.61
CA ASP A 212 -19.24 -2.63 -33.26
C ASP A 212 -18.87 -2.71 -34.76
N ALA A 213 -17.63 -3.02 -35.05
CA ALA A 213 -17.29 -3.66 -36.28
C ALA A 213 -17.47 -5.16 -36.00
N ALA A 214 -18.57 -5.72 -36.45
CA ALA A 214 -18.68 -7.13 -36.74
C ALA A 214 -17.53 -7.45 -37.70
N VAL A 215 -16.32 -7.66 -37.16
CA VAL A 215 -15.22 -8.24 -37.90
C VAL A 215 -15.75 -9.64 -38.26
N ALA A 216 -16.04 -9.85 -39.51
CA ALA A 216 -16.37 -11.16 -40.06
C ALA A 216 -15.34 -12.11 -39.45
N LYS A 217 -15.81 -13.15 -38.69
CA LYS A 217 -14.94 -14.18 -38.14
C LYS A 217 -14.20 -14.75 -39.33
N ALA A 218 -12.93 -14.40 -39.50
CA ALA A 218 -12.09 -15.05 -40.47
C ALA A 218 -12.00 -16.53 -40.04
N ASP A 219 -12.34 -17.45 -40.91
CA ASP A 219 -12.08 -18.87 -40.69
C ASP A 219 -10.56 -19.05 -40.71
N PHE A 220 -9.98 -19.14 -39.51
CA PHE A 220 -8.54 -19.42 -39.37
C PHE A 220 -8.33 -20.94 -39.50
N GLU A 221 -7.39 -21.32 -40.33
CA GLU A 221 -6.87 -22.67 -40.38
C GLU A 221 -5.71 -22.76 -39.35
N TYR A 222 -5.81 -23.68 -38.38
CA TYR A 222 -4.86 -23.83 -37.31
C TYR A 222 -3.88 -24.95 -37.58
N GLU A 223 -2.59 -24.66 -37.60
CA GLU A 223 -1.49 -25.62 -37.71
C GLU A 223 -0.63 -25.64 -36.45
N PRO A 224 -0.33 -26.83 -35.85
CA PRO A 224 -0.72 -28.17 -36.28
C PRO A 224 -2.18 -28.55 -35.98
N ASP A 225 -2.69 -28.20 -34.82
CA ASP A 225 -4.07 -28.41 -34.38
C ASP A 225 -4.41 -27.51 -33.19
N THR A 226 -5.67 -27.23 -32.98
CA THR A 226 -6.17 -26.32 -31.94
C THR A 226 -5.76 -26.73 -30.52
N THR A 227 -5.73 -28.06 -30.27
CA THR A 227 -5.42 -28.61 -28.94
C THR A 227 -3.96 -28.36 -28.56
N THR A 228 -3.02 -28.67 -29.46
CA THR A 228 -1.59 -28.49 -29.28
C THR A 228 -1.25 -27.00 -29.08
N ILE A 229 -1.89 -26.13 -29.87
CA ILE A 229 -1.71 -24.66 -29.71
C ILE A 229 -2.19 -24.19 -28.35
N LEU A 230 -3.38 -24.64 -27.91
CA LEU A 230 -3.95 -24.29 -26.62
C LEU A 230 -3.08 -24.75 -25.46
N ASP A 231 -2.60 -25.99 -25.47
CA ASP A 231 -1.73 -26.50 -24.40
C ASP A 231 -0.43 -25.73 -24.29
N ALA A 232 0.06 -25.17 -25.37
CA ALA A 232 1.23 -24.28 -25.35
C ALA A 232 0.90 -22.84 -24.93
N LEU A 233 -0.33 -22.37 -25.14
CA LEU A 233 -0.75 -20.99 -24.83
C LEU A 233 -1.31 -20.84 -23.43
N LEU A 234 -2.02 -21.82 -22.87
CA LEU A 234 -2.66 -21.73 -21.57
C LEU A 234 -1.68 -21.40 -20.42
N PRO A 235 -0.49 -22.02 -20.34
CA PRO A 235 0.51 -21.62 -19.35
C PRO A 235 0.92 -20.17 -19.50
N LYS A 236 1.15 -19.70 -20.73
CA LYS A 236 1.52 -18.30 -21.02
C LYS A 236 0.41 -17.33 -20.67
N TYR A 237 -0.84 -17.73 -20.87
CA TYR A 237 -2.00 -16.95 -20.46
C TYR A 237 -2.06 -16.77 -18.93
N ILE A 238 -1.84 -17.84 -18.17
CA ILE A 238 -1.76 -17.78 -16.69
C ILE A 238 -0.61 -16.87 -16.24
N GLU A 239 0.57 -17.02 -16.83
CA GLU A 239 1.74 -16.16 -16.56
C GLU A 239 1.41 -14.67 -16.85
N ALA A 240 0.75 -14.39 -17.98
CA ALA A 240 0.35 -13.04 -18.36
C ALA A 240 -0.65 -12.44 -17.38
N ARG A 241 -1.64 -13.21 -16.90
CA ARG A 241 -2.61 -12.76 -15.89
C ARG A 241 -1.95 -12.46 -14.56
N ILE A 242 -1.03 -13.30 -14.11
CA ILE A 242 -0.24 -13.06 -12.89
C ILE A 242 0.62 -11.81 -13.07
N TYR A 243 1.27 -11.65 -14.23
CA TYR A 243 2.08 -10.47 -14.52
C TYR A 243 1.26 -9.18 -14.49
N ALA A 244 0.11 -9.17 -15.14
CA ALA A 244 -0.81 -8.04 -15.11
C ALA A 244 -1.27 -7.70 -13.68
N ALA A 245 -1.57 -8.71 -12.85
CA ALA A 245 -1.92 -8.52 -11.46
C ALA A 245 -0.76 -7.95 -10.63
N LEU A 246 0.46 -8.44 -10.81
CA LEU A 246 1.66 -7.91 -10.16
C LEU A 246 1.92 -6.44 -10.52
N LEU A 247 1.77 -6.07 -11.80
CA LEU A 247 1.93 -4.69 -12.25
C LEU A 247 0.87 -3.76 -11.65
N ASN A 248 -0.40 -4.19 -11.64
CA ASN A 248 -1.50 -3.45 -11.02
C ASN A 248 -1.28 -3.28 -9.51
N ALA A 249 -0.83 -4.33 -8.84
CA ALA A 249 -0.49 -4.33 -7.42
C ALA A 249 0.64 -3.35 -7.11
N ALA A 250 1.73 -3.34 -7.90
CA ALA A 250 2.85 -2.42 -7.75
C ALA A 250 2.42 -0.95 -7.94
N ALA A 251 1.63 -0.66 -8.98
CA ALA A 251 1.10 0.69 -9.22
C ALA A 251 0.20 1.15 -8.05
N SER A 252 -0.65 0.27 -7.55
CA SER A 252 -1.52 0.51 -6.40
C SER A 252 -0.72 0.73 -5.12
N GLU A 253 0.30 -0.09 -4.85
CA GLU A 253 1.21 0.06 -3.71
C GLU A 253 1.85 1.45 -3.68
N HIS A 254 2.37 1.92 -4.83
CA HIS A 254 2.98 3.24 -4.92
C HIS A 254 1.97 4.37 -4.73
N ALA A 255 0.75 4.25 -5.26
CA ALA A 255 -0.32 5.23 -5.07
C ALA A 255 -0.76 5.34 -3.60
N PHE A 256 -0.94 4.22 -2.93
CA PHE A 256 -1.23 4.19 -1.49
C PHE A 256 -0.09 4.79 -0.67
N ARG A 257 1.17 4.46 -1.00
CA ARG A 257 2.35 5.01 -0.31
C ARG A 257 2.45 6.51 -0.49
N GLN A 258 2.23 7.04 -1.68
CA GLN A 258 2.23 8.48 -1.92
C GLN A 258 1.22 9.20 -1.04
N ARG A 259 -0.04 8.73 -1.01
CA ARG A 259 -1.09 9.33 -0.17
C ARG A 259 -0.78 9.23 1.32
N ALA A 260 -0.31 8.07 1.78
CA ALA A 260 0.04 7.86 3.19
C ALA A 260 1.19 8.76 3.62
N MET A 261 2.21 8.92 2.77
CA MET A 261 3.36 9.79 3.07
C MET A 261 2.99 11.28 3.00
N LYS A 262 2.11 11.67 2.09
CA LYS A 262 1.56 13.04 2.06
C LYS A 262 0.82 13.34 3.36
N SER A 263 -0.12 12.50 3.76
CA SER A 263 -0.85 12.66 5.02
C SER A 263 0.08 12.69 6.24
N ALA A 264 1.10 11.84 6.26
CA ALA A 264 2.10 11.84 7.33
C ALA A 264 2.92 13.14 7.37
N THR A 265 3.24 13.73 6.22
CA THR A 265 3.94 15.00 6.09
C THR A 265 3.07 16.16 6.61
N ASP A 266 1.80 16.19 6.24
CA ASP A 266 0.83 17.20 6.65
C ASP A 266 0.59 17.12 8.18
N ASN A 267 0.40 15.93 8.73
CA ASN A 267 0.27 15.69 10.17
C ASN A 267 1.53 16.10 10.94
N ALA A 268 2.72 15.84 10.40
CA ALA A 268 3.98 16.25 11.01
C ALA A 268 4.11 17.78 11.06
N GLU A 269 3.64 18.48 10.03
CA GLU A 269 3.63 19.95 10.00
C GLU A 269 2.71 20.54 11.07
N GLU A 270 1.51 19.99 11.19
CA GLU A 270 0.55 20.40 12.21
C GLU A 270 1.11 20.16 13.63
N LEU A 271 1.73 18.99 13.84
CA LEU A 271 2.35 18.67 15.12
C LEU A 271 3.49 19.63 15.47
N ILE A 272 4.32 20.04 14.49
CA ILE A 272 5.38 21.05 14.70
C ILE A 272 4.77 22.38 15.12
N LYS A 273 3.70 22.86 14.48
CA LYS A 273 3.01 24.11 14.84
C LYS A 273 2.48 24.04 16.27
N ASN A 274 1.85 22.94 16.64
CA ASN A 274 1.30 22.74 17.98
C ASN A 274 2.40 22.69 19.06
N LEU A 275 3.46 21.91 18.82
CA LEU A 275 4.58 21.81 19.75
C LEU A 275 5.32 23.14 19.89
N SER A 276 5.47 23.93 18.83
CA SER A 276 6.10 25.24 18.85
C SER A 276 5.29 26.24 19.71
N ARG A 277 3.95 26.20 19.59
CA ARG A 277 3.08 27.02 20.43
C ARG A 277 3.21 26.66 21.91
N ILE A 278 3.21 25.37 22.23
CA ILE A 278 3.38 24.88 23.61
C ILE A 278 4.77 25.27 24.14
N MET A 279 5.81 25.13 23.34
CA MET A 279 7.17 25.50 23.71
C MET A 279 7.31 27.00 24.01
N ASN A 280 6.71 27.86 23.14
CA ASN A 280 6.75 29.32 23.36
C ASN A 280 6.01 29.72 24.64
N ARG A 281 4.85 29.08 24.91
CA ARG A 281 4.14 29.31 26.18
C ARG A 281 4.97 28.88 27.38
N ALA A 282 5.55 27.69 27.37
CA ALA A 282 6.38 27.18 28.44
C ALA A 282 7.61 28.09 28.67
N ARG A 283 8.18 28.68 27.60
CA ARG A 283 9.26 29.65 27.69
C ARG A 283 8.80 30.95 28.38
N GLN A 284 7.63 31.49 28.00
CA GLN A 284 7.05 32.67 28.63
C GLN A 284 6.78 32.41 30.11
N ASP A 285 6.18 31.26 30.44
CA ASP A 285 5.92 30.89 31.85
C ASP A 285 7.23 30.79 32.65
N SER A 286 8.31 30.24 32.03
CA SER A 286 9.64 30.20 32.67
C SER A 286 10.19 31.58 32.96
N ILE A 287 10.18 32.48 31.98
CA ILE A 287 10.67 33.86 32.12
C ILE A 287 9.86 34.57 33.19
N THR A 288 8.54 34.44 33.20
CA THR A 288 7.70 35.07 34.24
C THR A 288 8.04 34.54 35.64
N THR A 289 8.24 33.22 35.78
CA THR A 289 8.63 32.62 37.07
C THR A 289 9.99 33.13 37.52
N GLU A 290 10.98 33.19 36.64
CA GLU A 290 12.33 33.72 36.97
C GLU A 290 12.29 35.19 37.41
N ILE A 291 11.47 36.01 36.71
CA ILE A 291 11.26 37.42 37.13
C ILE A 291 10.63 37.49 38.52
N MET A 292 9.60 36.69 38.80
CA MET A 292 8.94 36.66 40.11
C MET A 292 9.88 36.17 41.22
N GLU A 293 10.73 35.17 40.94
CA GLU A 293 11.75 34.71 41.90
C GLU A 293 12.76 35.77 42.19
N ILE A 294 13.23 36.53 41.19
CA ILE A 294 14.18 37.66 41.39
C ILE A 294 13.54 38.79 42.21
N VAL A 295 12.30 39.16 41.85
CA VAL A 295 11.58 40.24 42.57
C VAL A 295 11.32 39.84 44.02
N SER A 296 10.80 38.64 44.26
CA SER A 296 10.56 38.15 45.63
C SER A 296 11.84 38.01 46.45
N GLY A 297 12.95 37.61 45.81
CA GLY A 297 14.27 37.56 46.44
C GLY A 297 14.81 38.97 46.83
N ALA A 298 14.61 39.95 45.95
CA ALA A 298 14.98 41.34 46.20
C ALA A 298 14.14 41.95 47.30
N GLU A 299 12.83 41.70 47.34
CA GLU A 299 11.95 42.15 48.45
C GLU A 299 12.34 41.54 49.80
N ALA A 300 12.64 40.20 49.79
CA ALA A 300 13.11 39.56 51.04
C ALA A 300 14.44 40.10 51.57
N LEU A 301 15.37 40.51 50.69
CA LEU A 301 16.67 41.12 51.07
C LEU A 301 16.56 42.60 51.49
N ALA A 302 15.57 43.32 50.96
CA ALA A 302 15.38 44.74 51.30
C ALA A 302 14.77 44.97 52.70
N GLY A 303 14.46 43.90 53.45
CA GLY A 303 14.00 43.97 54.85
C GLY A 303 12.76 44.83 55.00
N GLY A 304 11.61 44.30 54.66
CA GLY A 304 10.26 44.57 55.24
C GLY A 304 9.76 45.97 55.47
N ASN A 305 10.21 47.05 54.81
CA ASN A 305 9.65 48.39 55.15
C ASN A 305 9.59 49.44 54.03
N LYS A 306 9.39 49.05 52.78
CA LYS A 306 8.82 49.93 51.74
C LYS A 306 8.31 49.05 50.60
N GLY A 307 7.00 49.00 50.41
CA GLY A 307 6.38 48.26 49.28
C GLY A 307 6.90 48.83 47.96
N LEU A 308 7.62 48.02 47.23
CA LEU A 308 7.99 48.29 45.82
C LEU A 308 6.73 48.17 44.98
N VAL A 309 6.18 49.29 44.55
CA VAL A 309 5.09 49.30 43.58
C VAL A 309 5.73 49.12 42.21
N ILE A 310 5.66 47.88 41.66
CA ILE A 310 6.09 47.63 40.31
C ILE A 310 4.91 47.94 39.39
N ASP A 311 5.08 48.95 38.53
CA ASP A 311 4.11 49.33 37.51
C ASP A 311 4.16 48.34 36.33
N PHE A 312 3.27 47.35 36.38
CA PHE A 312 3.17 46.30 35.37
C PHE A 312 2.71 46.79 33.98
N GLU A 313 2.12 48.01 33.87
CA GLU A 313 1.73 48.56 32.58
C GLU A 313 2.92 48.93 31.69
N LYS A 314 4.09 49.21 32.26
CA LYS A 314 5.31 49.53 31.50
C LYS A 314 6.08 48.30 30.96
N LEU A 315 5.72 47.10 31.36
CA LEU A 315 6.37 45.84 30.92
C LEU A 315 5.73 45.23 29.67
N HIS A 316 4.70 45.86 29.11
CA HIS A 316 3.91 45.23 28.01
C HIS A 316 4.48 45.48 26.60
N ASP A 317 5.65 46.08 26.47
CA ASP A 317 6.26 46.45 25.16
C ASP A 317 7.35 45.46 24.68
N GLY A 318 7.23 44.18 25.02
CA GLY A 318 7.85 43.07 24.30
C GLY A 318 9.38 42.95 24.30
N SER A 319 10.12 43.85 24.97
CA SER A 319 11.58 43.76 25.12
C SER A 319 11.99 44.00 26.57
N PRO A 320 12.49 42.99 27.31
CA PRO A 320 12.96 43.18 28.66
C PRO A 320 14.31 43.92 28.62
N ASP A 321 14.27 45.22 28.85
CA ASP A 321 15.48 46.01 29.04
C ASP A 321 15.97 45.79 30.48
N ILE A 322 16.78 44.72 30.66
CA ILE A 322 17.33 44.30 31.96
C ILE A 322 18.09 45.44 32.71
N PRO A 323 18.80 46.40 32.03
CA PRO A 323 19.39 47.56 32.67
C PRO A 323 18.39 48.51 33.34
N ALA A 324 17.18 48.66 32.77
CA ALA A 324 16.15 49.54 33.33
C ALA A 324 15.57 49.02 34.65
N ILE A 325 15.43 47.69 34.76
CA ILE A 325 14.95 47.03 36.00
C ILE A 325 15.98 47.17 37.12
N LEU A 326 17.28 47.03 36.82
CA LEU A 326 18.36 47.15 37.81
C LEU A 326 18.59 48.60 38.28
N SER A 327 18.24 49.60 37.46
CA SER A 327 18.31 51.00 37.87
C SER A 327 17.18 51.45 38.83
N ALA A 328 16.01 50.81 38.71
CA ALA A 328 14.83 51.03 39.54
C ALA A 328 14.99 50.46 40.98
N VAL A 329 15.87 49.47 41.17
CA VAL A 329 16.15 48.86 42.49
C VAL A 329 17.16 49.61 43.28
N ARG A 330 17.84 50.70 42.79
CA ARG A 330 18.87 51.47 43.43
C ARG A 330 18.36 52.78 43.97
N GLN A 331 17.12 53.12 43.91
CA GLN A 331 16.48 54.27 44.60
C GLN A 331 15.50 53.74 45.66
#